data_830c809d5ffad1c12cae8b2949455d37
#
_entry.id   830c809d5ffad1c12cae8b2949455d37
#
_cell.length_a   1.000
_cell.length_b   1.000
_cell.length_c   1.000
_cell.angle_alpha   90.00
_cell.angle_beta   90.00
_cell.angle_gamma   90.00
#
_symmetry.space_group_name_H-M   'P 1'
#
loop_
_entity.id
_entity.type
_entity.pdbx_description
1 polymer ?
#
loop_
_entity_poly.entity_id
_entity_poly.type
_entity_poly.pdbx_seq_one_letter_code
_entity_poly.pdbx_strand_id
1 'polypeptide(L)'
;RQRQMCIRDSVSSISYLAYPGKAYMSDWNAFVFSLSIPIASYFAAKYFVPFYRSIGSVSAYSFLEERFGPWARVYASSCYLLTQVARMGSILYLLALPMNALLGWDIKMIIAVTSVAIIAYSMLGGLKAVIWTEAIQGFILIGGAVVCLCVLMFKMPEGPAQVFQIAITDQKFSLGSFGSSLTESTFWVCLIYGIFINLQNYGIDQNYVQRYLTAKSDKQAKFSALFGGYLFIPVSAVFFMIGTALYAYYKTFPELLPAGVEGDAVFPYFIVHALPTGLTGLLIASIFAAGMSTVATSITSSATIILTDYYARYINKKPTEKQSVRALYVSNVLIGIIGIFVALAFLNVESALDAWWALSSIFSGGMLGLFLLGYISKKARNVDAVLGVICGIIVVVWMSLSPIFFKDGFMSEYASPFHANLTIVFGTIVIFLAGFLSMRLLKTKK
;
A
#
# COMPACT_ATOMS: atom_id res chain seq x y z
N ARG A 1 13.75 -5.34 19.44
CA ARG A 1 13.84 -4.38 18.30
C ARG A 1 13.24 -4.94 17.00
N GLN A 2 13.59 -6.15 16.53
CA GLN A 2 13.10 -6.68 15.24
C GLN A 2 11.66 -7.20 15.31
N ARG A 3 11.24 -7.88 16.40
CA ARG A 3 9.83 -8.28 16.60
C ARG A 3 8.91 -7.05 16.64
N GLN A 4 9.37 -5.95 17.20
CA GLN A 4 8.66 -4.67 17.24
C GLN A 4 8.49 -4.05 15.85
N MET A 5 9.51 -4.17 14.99
CA MET A 5 9.46 -3.72 13.60
C MET A 5 8.44 -4.51 12.76
N CYS A 6 8.28 -5.82 13.03
CA CYS A 6 7.29 -6.66 12.33
C CYS A 6 5.84 -6.33 12.71
N ILE A 7 5.58 -5.98 13.98
CA ILE A 7 4.25 -5.59 14.47
C ILE A 7 3.80 -4.29 13.77
N ARG A 8 4.70 -3.33 13.61
CA ARG A 8 4.43 -2.10 12.86
C ARG A 8 4.00 -2.35 11.42
N ASP A 9 4.65 -3.29 10.74
CA ASP A 9 4.37 -3.57 9.32
C ASP A 9 2.99 -4.20 9.12
N SER A 10 2.44 -4.78 10.19
CA SER A 10 1.10 -5.38 10.20
C SER A 10 -0.01 -4.36 10.47
N VAL A 11 0.30 -3.17 10.99
CA VAL A 11 -0.67 -2.11 11.31
C VAL A 11 -0.24 -0.82 10.66
N SER A 12 -0.91 -0.45 9.59
CA SER A 12 -0.78 0.87 8.97
C SER A 12 -2.06 1.69 9.21
N SER A 13 -1.98 3.01 9.05
CA SER A 13 -3.18 3.86 9.07
C SER A 13 -4.20 3.46 8.01
N ILE A 14 -3.73 2.94 6.85
CA ILE A 14 -4.63 2.42 5.80
C ILE A 14 -5.39 1.20 6.32
N SER A 15 -4.70 0.19 6.87
CA SER A 15 -5.37 -1.02 7.38
C SER A 15 -6.27 -0.70 8.58
N TYR A 16 -5.87 0.26 9.44
CA TYR A 16 -6.65 0.64 10.63
C TYR A 16 -7.98 1.31 10.28
N LEU A 17 -8.00 2.19 9.28
CA LEU A 17 -9.18 3.00 8.94
C LEU A 17 -9.94 2.43 7.73
N ALA A 18 -9.24 2.03 6.68
CA ALA A 18 -9.89 1.62 5.45
C ALA A 18 -10.40 0.17 5.45
N TYR A 19 -9.81 -0.75 6.23
CA TYR A 19 -10.36 -2.12 6.33
C TYR A 19 -11.71 -2.17 7.03
N PRO A 20 -11.91 -1.49 8.19
CA PRO A 20 -13.25 -1.39 8.78
C PRO A 20 -14.25 -0.70 7.84
N GLY A 21 -13.87 0.39 7.17
CA GLY A 21 -14.72 1.06 6.19
C GLY A 21 -15.14 0.13 5.05
N LYS A 22 -14.20 -0.63 4.50
CA LYS A 22 -14.47 -1.59 3.43
C LYS A 22 -15.39 -2.72 3.88
N ALA A 23 -15.15 -3.32 5.06
CA ALA A 23 -16.00 -4.37 5.60
C ALA A 23 -17.39 -3.87 6.00
N TYR A 24 -17.49 -2.60 6.41
CA TYR A 24 -18.78 -1.93 6.65
C TYR A 24 -19.59 -1.81 5.37
N MET A 25 -18.99 -1.30 4.28
CA MET A 25 -19.67 -1.08 3.00
C MET A 25 -19.99 -2.38 2.25
N SER A 26 -19.08 -3.34 2.29
CA SER A 26 -19.18 -4.59 1.53
C SER A 26 -19.05 -5.83 2.43
N ASP A 27 -18.32 -6.82 1.98
CA ASP A 27 -18.07 -8.10 2.64
C ASP A 27 -16.56 -8.30 2.94
N TRP A 28 -16.15 -9.54 3.25
CA TRP A 28 -14.77 -9.91 3.53
C TRP A 28 -13.96 -10.27 2.26
N ASN A 29 -14.43 -9.95 1.06
CA ASN A 29 -13.65 -10.22 -0.16
C ASN A 29 -12.27 -9.57 -0.10
N ALA A 30 -12.18 -8.30 0.35
CA ALA A 30 -10.90 -7.63 0.50
C ALA A 30 -9.96 -8.26 1.54
N PHE A 31 -10.47 -9.07 2.50
CA PHE A 31 -9.65 -9.82 3.44
C PHE A 31 -8.80 -10.90 2.75
N VAL A 32 -9.22 -11.40 1.58
CA VAL A 32 -8.48 -12.37 0.77
C VAL A 32 -7.08 -11.85 0.40
N PHE A 33 -6.94 -10.52 0.22
CA PHE A 33 -5.63 -9.89 0.08
C PHE A 33 -4.68 -10.25 1.24
N SER A 34 -5.16 -10.25 2.47
CA SER A 34 -4.36 -10.57 3.65
C SER A 34 -3.89 -12.03 3.66
N LEU A 35 -4.69 -12.94 3.08
CA LEU A 35 -4.32 -14.36 2.94
C LEU A 35 -3.18 -14.58 1.94
N SER A 36 -2.96 -13.66 1.02
CA SER A 36 -1.86 -13.73 0.04
C SER A 36 -0.49 -13.38 0.62
N ILE A 37 -0.44 -12.58 1.71
CA ILE A 37 0.81 -12.04 2.26
C ILE A 37 1.76 -13.12 2.76
N PRO A 38 1.33 -14.18 3.50
CA PRO A 38 2.21 -15.28 3.87
C PRO A 38 2.87 -15.98 2.68
N ILE A 39 2.14 -16.13 1.57
CA ILE A 39 2.66 -16.73 0.33
C ILE A 39 3.81 -15.88 -0.19
N ALA A 40 3.59 -14.57 -0.37
CA ALA A 40 4.62 -13.65 -0.84
C ALA A 40 5.80 -13.54 0.13
N SER A 41 5.56 -13.53 1.45
CA SER A 41 6.60 -13.47 2.47
C SER A 41 7.49 -14.72 2.49
N TYR A 42 6.92 -15.89 2.20
CA TYR A 42 7.67 -17.13 2.03
C TYR A 42 8.64 -17.06 0.84
N PHE A 43 8.15 -16.58 -0.31
CA PHE A 43 9.00 -16.36 -1.50
C PHE A 43 10.08 -15.33 -1.21
N ALA A 44 9.75 -14.24 -0.51
CA ALA A 44 10.70 -13.22 -0.10
C ALA A 44 11.81 -13.79 0.78
N ALA A 45 11.46 -14.53 1.83
CA ALA A 45 12.42 -15.13 2.76
C ALA A 45 13.33 -16.14 2.06
N LYS A 46 12.82 -16.85 1.05
CA LYS A 46 13.58 -17.88 0.33
C LYS A 46 14.49 -17.32 -0.75
N TYR A 47 14.03 -16.28 -1.50
CA TYR A 47 14.71 -15.81 -2.71
C TYR A 47 15.21 -14.38 -2.59
N PHE A 48 14.37 -13.41 -2.18
CA PHE A 48 14.72 -11.99 -2.24
C PHE A 48 15.65 -11.55 -1.11
N VAL A 49 15.42 -12.01 0.11
CA VAL A 49 16.29 -11.68 1.26
C VAL A 49 17.73 -12.12 1.02
N PRO A 50 18.03 -13.39 0.64
CA PRO A 50 19.40 -13.81 0.34
C PRO A 50 20.00 -13.03 -0.83
N PHE A 51 19.22 -12.77 -1.87
CA PHE A 51 19.64 -12.05 -3.06
C PHE A 51 20.14 -10.63 -2.73
N TYR A 52 19.32 -9.81 -2.06
CA TYR A 52 19.73 -8.44 -1.72
C TYR A 52 20.87 -8.38 -0.73
N ARG A 53 20.90 -9.29 0.23
CA ARG A 53 22.00 -9.34 1.20
C ARG A 53 23.33 -9.78 0.59
N SER A 54 23.33 -10.56 -0.49
CA SER A 54 24.53 -10.93 -1.22
C SER A 54 25.08 -9.79 -2.10
N ILE A 55 24.20 -8.93 -2.65
CA ILE A 55 24.60 -7.79 -3.48
C ILE A 55 25.07 -6.62 -2.62
N GLY A 56 24.48 -6.40 -1.44
CA GLY A 56 24.85 -5.32 -0.51
C GLY A 56 24.59 -3.91 -1.04
N SER A 57 23.80 -3.75 -2.10
CA SER A 57 23.52 -2.44 -2.71
C SER A 57 22.50 -1.64 -1.91
N VAL A 58 22.71 -0.32 -1.78
CA VAL A 58 21.83 0.61 -1.07
C VAL A 58 20.48 0.80 -1.78
N SER A 59 20.47 0.72 -3.12
CA SER A 59 19.26 0.88 -3.94
C SER A 59 18.78 -0.48 -4.45
N ALA A 60 17.49 -0.76 -4.27
CA ALA A 60 16.83 -1.94 -4.84
C ALA A 60 16.93 -1.96 -6.40
N TYR A 61 17.08 -0.79 -7.02
CA TYR A 61 17.05 -0.64 -8.48
C TYR A 61 18.43 -0.70 -9.13
N SER A 62 19.53 -0.72 -8.37
CA SER A 62 20.88 -0.86 -8.90
C SER A 62 21.08 -2.16 -9.67
N PHE A 63 20.46 -3.26 -9.21
CA PHE A 63 20.46 -4.53 -9.91
C PHE A 63 19.87 -4.42 -11.34
N LEU A 64 18.77 -3.68 -11.50
CA LEU A 64 18.16 -3.49 -12.82
C LEU A 64 19.06 -2.68 -13.76
N GLU A 65 19.81 -1.73 -13.20
CA GLU A 65 20.80 -0.97 -13.95
C GLU A 65 21.96 -1.84 -14.42
N GLU A 66 22.53 -2.65 -13.54
CA GLU A 66 23.63 -3.58 -13.89
C GLU A 66 23.20 -4.58 -14.95
N ARG A 67 21.90 -4.98 -14.93
CA ARG A 67 21.36 -5.96 -15.86
C ARG A 67 20.96 -5.38 -17.21
N PHE A 68 20.29 -4.23 -17.23
CA PHE A 68 19.61 -3.69 -18.41
C PHE A 68 20.01 -2.25 -18.76
N GLY A 69 20.86 -1.63 -17.93
CA GLY A 69 21.32 -0.27 -18.13
C GLY A 69 20.54 0.80 -17.37
N PRO A 70 20.98 2.07 -17.49
CA PRO A 70 20.46 3.19 -16.70
C PRO A 70 18.97 3.43 -16.78
N TRP A 71 18.38 3.21 -17.95
CA TRP A 71 16.94 3.41 -18.19
C TRP A 71 16.07 2.51 -17.28
N ALA A 72 16.51 1.27 -17.05
CA ALA A 72 15.77 0.30 -16.24
C ALA A 72 15.68 0.75 -14.77
N ARG A 73 16.74 1.39 -14.25
CA ARG A 73 16.74 2.00 -12.93
C ARG A 73 15.80 3.20 -12.88
N VAL A 74 15.85 4.10 -13.87
CA VAL A 74 14.96 5.26 -13.96
C VAL A 74 13.50 4.82 -14.06
N TYR A 75 13.20 3.82 -14.88
CA TYR A 75 11.86 3.26 -15.00
C TYR A 75 11.34 2.75 -13.63
N ALA A 76 12.08 1.89 -12.97
CA ALA A 76 11.66 1.31 -11.70
C ALA A 76 11.57 2.37 -10.59
N SER A 77 12.52 3.31 -10.51
CA SER A 77 12.47 4.40 -9.53
C SER A 77 11.32 5.38 -9.78
N SER A 78 10.97 5.65 -11.04
CA SER A 78 9.78 6.46 -11.39
C SER A 78 8.49 5.78 -10.94
N CYS A 79 8.32 4.48 -11.24
CA CYS A 79 7.18 3.70 -10.77
C CYS A 79 7.08 3.70 -9.24
N TYR A 80 8.20 3.55 -8.55
CA TYR A 80 8.27 3.63 -7.09
C TYR A 80 7.81 4.99 -6.56
N LEU A 81 8.31 6.10 -7.14
CA LEU A 81 7.92 7.45 -6.74
C LEU A 81 6.42 7.68 -6.90
N LEU A 82 5.84 7.26 -8.02
CA LEU A 82 4.39 7.35 -8.26
C LEU A 82 3.59 6.55 -7.23
N THR A 83 4.03 5.32 -6.91
CA THR A 83 3.41 4.50 -5.87
C THR A 83 3.49 5.15 -4.49
N GLN A 84 4.64 5.75 -4.13
CA GLN A 84 4.79 6.44 -2.84
C GLN A 84 3.90 7.69 -2.73
N VAL A 85 3.77 8.45 -3.79
CA VAL A 85 2.88 9.63 -3.83
C VAL A 85 1.41 9.21 -3.67
N ALA A 86 0.97 8.16 -4.36
CA ALA A 86 -0.38 7.61 -4.19
C ALA A 86 -0.62 7.11 -2.75
N ARG A 87 0.36 6.40 -2.16
CA ARG A 87 0.31 5.96 -0.76
C ARG A 87 0.17 7.12 0.21
N MET A 88 0.96 8.18 0.01
CA MET A 88 0.90 9.38 0.85
C MET A 88 -0.47 10.05 0.76
N GLY A 89 -1.01 10.19 -0.45
CA GLY A 89 -2.33 10.77 -0.67
C GLY A 89 -3.43 10.02 0.08
N SER A 90 -3.46 8.70 -0.04
CA SER A 90 -4.45 7.86 0.66
C SER A 90 -4.33 7.96 2.19
N ILE A 91 -3.10 7.98 2.72
CA ILE A 91 -2.87 8.09 4.16
C ILE A 91 -3.29 9.47 4.68
N LEU A 92 -2.92 10.55 3.99
CA LEU A 92 -3.28 11.92 4.39
C LEU A 92 -4.80 12.12 4.40
N TYR A 93 -5.51 11.59 3.40
CA TYR A 93 -6.97 11.58 3.37
C TYR A 93 -7.55 10.81 4.56
N LEU A 94 -7.13 9.57 4.78
CA LEU A 94 -7.62 8.74 5.88
C LEU A 94 -7.34 9.35 7.26
N LEU A 95 -6.20 10.03 7.45
CA LEU A 95 -5.90 10.75 8.68
C LEU A 95 -6.81 11.96 8.90
N ALA A 96 -7.29 12.58 7.84
CA ALA A 96 -8.17 13.73 7.98
C ALA A 96 -9.56 13.34 8.51
N LEU A 97 -10.03 12.10 8.28
CA LEU A 97 -11.37 11.65 8.69
C LEU A 97 -11.58 11.68 10.22
N PRO A 98 -10.72 11.07 11.08
CA PRO A 98 -10.90 11.14 12.52
C PRO A 98 -10.75 12.55 13.09
N MET A 99 -9.95 13.42 12.47
CA MET A 99 -9.84 14.82 12.90
C MET A 99 -11.05 15.66 12.49
N ASN A 100 -11.59 15.40 11.30
CA ASN A 100 -12.86 16.01 10.88
C ASN A 100 -13.98 15.59 11.84
N ALA A 101 -14.09 14.31 12.18
CA ALA A 101 -15.09 13.81 13.12
C ALA A 101 -14.93 14.40 14.53
N LEU A 102 -13.68 14.63 14.99
CA LEU A 102 -13.39 15.18 16.32
C LEU A 102 -13.55 16.68 16.43
N LEU A 103 -13.05 17.43 15.45
CA LEU A 103 -12.92 18.88 15.51
C LEU A 103 -13.98 19.63 14.65
N GLY A 104 -14.65 18.92 13.74
CA GLY A 104 -15.57 19.53 12.77
C GLY A 104 -14.88 20.42 11.72
N TRP A 105 -13.54 20.36 11.61
CA TRP A 105 -12.80 21.15 10.63
C TRP A 105 -12.96 20.60 9.22
N ASP A 106 -12.84 21.50 8.22
CA ASP A 106 -12.85 21.08 6.81
C ASP A 106 -11.70 20.14 6.51
N ILE A 107 -12.01 19.03 5.81
CA ILE A 107 -11.04 17.97 5.50
C ILE A 107 -9.84 18.52 4.70
N LYS A 108 -10.06 19.46 3.78
CA LYS A 108 -8.99 20.08 2.98
C LYS A 108 -8.01 20.85 3.86
N MET A 109 -8.54 21.58 4.84
CA MET A 109 -7.72 22.30 5.83
C MET A 109 -6.89 21.34 6.67
N ILE A 110 -7.48 20.23 7.14
CA ILE A 110 -6.79 19.22 7.92
C ILE A 110 -5.67 18.57 7.09
N ILE A 111 -5.93 18.20 5.83
CA ILE A 111 -4.93 17.66 4.92
C ILE A 111 -3.75 18.63 4.77
N ALA A 112 -4.03 19.91 4.52
CA ALA A 112 -2.98 20.92 4.34
C ALA A 112 -2.13 21.11 5.60
N VAL A 113 -2.74 21.31 6.76
CA VAL A 113 -2.05 21.52 8.04
C VAL A 113 -1.23 20.28 8.43
N THR A 114 -1.83 19.10 8.34
CA THR A 114 -1.15 17.83 8.65
C THR A 114 0.04 17.59 7.73
N SER A 115 -0.12 17.87 6.43
CA SER A 115 0.97 17.70 5.46
C SER A 115 2.14 18.63 5.73
N VAL A 116 1.87 19.92 6.02
CA VAL A 116 2.92 20.90 6.39
C VAL A 116 3.66 20.42 7.64
N ALA A 117 2.94 19.97 8.67
CA ALA A 117 3.54 19.44 9.89
C ALA A 117 4.43 18.22 9.62
N ILE A 118 3.98 17.29 8.75
CA ILE A 118 4.75 16.10 8.41
C ILE A 118 6.00 16.46 7.59
N ILE A 119 5.89 17.38 6.62
CA ILE A 119 7.04 17.86 5.85
C ILE A 119 8.09 18.46 6.79
N ALA A 120 7.69 19.36 7.71
CA ALA A 120 8.58 19.94 8.68
C ALA A 120 9.22 18.89 9.60
N TYR A 121 8.42 17.96 10.12
CA TYR A 121 8.89 16.85 10.95
C TYR A 121 9.88 15.94 10.21
N SER A 122 9.62 15.61 8.94
CA SER A 122 10.50 14.75 8.13
C SER A 122 11.89 15.34 7.90
N MET A 123 12.00 16.68 7.95
CA MET A 123 13.27 17.39 7.82
C MET A 123 14.08 17.43 9.11
N LEU A 124 13.42 17.36 10.28
CA LEU A 124 14.04 17.47 11.60
C LEU A 124 14.36 16.10 12.23
N GLY A 125 13.68 15.02 11.78
CA GLY A 125 13.63 13.73 12.45
C GLY A 125 14.83 12.82 12.15
N GLY A 126 15.47 12.30 13.18
CA GLY A 126 16.46 11.22 13.09
C GLY A 126 15.79 9.84 13.21
N LEU A 127 16.23 8.88 12.40
CA LEU A 127 15.71 7.50 12.26
C LEU A 127 15.62 6.71 13.60
N LYS A 128 16.42 7.04 14.61
CA LYS A 128 16.48 6.25 15.85
C LYS A 128 15.30 6.49 16.80
N ALA A 129 14.78 7.71 16.88
CA ALA A 129 13.63 8.04 17.71
C ALA A 129 12.33 7.43 17.18
N VAL A 130 12.19 7.39 15.86
CA VAL A 130 11.03 6.89 15.13
C VAL A 130 10.74 5.42 15.44
N ILE A 131 11.77 4.55 15.54
CA ILE A 131 11.58 3.09 15.74
C ILE A 131 10.91 2.74 17.08
N TRP A 132 11.21 3.47 18.16
CA TRP A 132 10.61 3.21 19.48
C TRP A 132 9.17 3.71 19.59
N THR A 133 8.92 4.92 19.07
CA THR A 133 7.56 5.48 19.04
C THR A 133 6.62 4.62 18.22
N GLU A 134 7.06 4.12 17.08
CA GLU A 134 6.27 3.25 16.19
C GLU A 134 5.89 1.92 16.84
N ALA A 135 6.78 1.32 17.63
CA ALA A 135 6.46 0.07 18.31
C ALA A 135 5.37 0.28 19.38
N ILE A 136 5.47 1.35 20.17
CA ILE A 136 4.46 1.70 21.18
C ILE A 136 3.11 1.99 20.51
N GLN A 137 3.10 2.75 19.42
CA GLN A 137 1.90 3.05 18.62
C GLN A 137 1.23 1.78 18.09
N GLY A 138 2.01 0.82 17.58
CA GLY A 138 1.48 -0.45 17.11
C GLY A 138 0.73 -1.24 18.20
N PHE A 139 1.27 -1.27 19.41
CA PHE A 139 0.58 -1.91 20.54
C PHE A 139 -0.69 -1.18 20.96
N ILE A 140 -0.66 0.17 21.01
CA ILE A 140 -1.84 0.97 21.34
C ILE A 140 -2.93 0.78 20.29
N LEU A 141 -2.57 0.78 19.01
CA LEU A 141 -3.52 0.60 17.92
C LEU A 141 -4.16 -0.79 17.92
N ILE A 142 -3.37 -1.86 18.10
CA ILE A 142 -3.92 -3.22 18.19
C ILE A 142 -4.81 -3.35 19.43
N GLY A 143 -4.34 -2.90 20.58
CA GLY A 143 -5.13 -2.91 21.82
C GLY A 143 -6.41 -2.09 21.68
N GLY A 144 -6.32 -0.90 21.09
CA GLY A 144 -7.48 -0.05 20.82
C GLY A 144 -8.47 -0.67 19.83
N ALA A 145 -7.99 -1.35 18.78
CA ALA A 145 -8.85 -2.09 17.87
C ALA A 145 -9.63 -3.19 18.60
N VAL A 146 -8.96 -3.95 19.46
CA VAL A 146 -9.63 -4.99 20.27
C VAL A 146 -10.66 -4.37 21.20
N VAL A 147 -10.35 -3.24 21.86
CA VAL A 147 -11.31 -2.54 22.71
C VAL A 147 -12.50 -2.02 21.90
N CYS A 148 -12.28 -1.42 20.73
CA CYS A 148 -13.37 -1.00 19.84
C CYS A 148 -14.28 -2.17 19.47
N LEU A 149 -13.69 -3.31 19.11
CA LEU A 149 -14.45 -4.51 18.80
C LEU A 149 -15.26 -5.01 19.97
N CYS A 150 -14.67 -5.06 21.18
CA CYS A 150 -15.38 -5.43 22.41
C CYS A 150 -16.56 -4.47 22.69
N VAL A 151 -16.32 -3.16 22.60
CA VAL A 151 -17.37 -2.16 22.81
C VAL A 151 -18.51 -2.34 21.83
N LEU A 152 -18.24 -2.55 20.53
CA LEU A 152 -19.25 -2.80 19.53
C LEU A 152 -20.05 -4.07 19.83
N MET A 153 -19.39 -5.16 20.18
CA MET A 153 -20.05 -6.43 20.46
C MET A 153 -20.92 -6.38 21.73
N PHE A 154 -20.44 -5.74 22.80
CA PHE A 154 -21.16 -5.71 24.07
C PHE A 154 -22.20 -4.58 24.18
N LYS A 155 -22.20 -3.60 23.26
CA LYS A 155 -23.26 -2.59 23.15
C LYS A 155 -24.50 -3.09 22.38
N MET A 156 -24.44 -4.25 21.75
CA MET A 156 -25.62 -4.83 21.09
C MET A 156 -26.65 -5.31 22.12
N PRO A 157 -27.95 -5.08 21.90
CA PRO A 157 -29.02 -5.46 22.85
C PRO A 157 -29.03 -6.93 23.25
N GLU A 158 -28.75 -7.83 22.31
CA GLU A 158 -28.69 -9.29 22.54
C GLU A 158 -27.23 -9.79 22.69
N GLY A 159 -26.28 -8.85 22.86
CA GLY A 159 -24.87 -9.15 23.02
C GLY A 159 -24.15 -9.57 21.72
N PRO A 160 -22.97 -10.15 21.82
CA PRO A 160 -22.11 -10.48 20.66
C PRO A 160 -22.76 -11.40 19.63
N ALA A 161 -23.69 -12.30 20.06
CA ALA A 161 -24.36 -13.25 19.17
C ALA A 161 -25.17 -12.53 18.07
N GLN A 162 -25.79 -11.40 18.40
CA GLN A 162 -26.58 -10.60 17.48
C GLN A 162 -25.72 -10.07 16.30
N VAL A 163 -24.47 -9.66 16.58
CA VAL A 163 -23.55 -9.22 15.51
C VAL A 163 -23.33 -10.34 14.49
N PHE A 164 -23.09 -11.57 14.96
CA PHE A 164 -22.89 -12.72 14.07
C PHE A 164 -24.17 -13.09 13.31
N GLN A 165 -25.34 -13.04 13.97
CA GLN A 165 -26.62 -13.31 13.30
C GLN A 165 -26.88 -12.34 12.16
N ILE A 166 -26.73 -11.02 12.40
CA ILE A 166 -26.89 -10.00 11.36
C ILE A 166 -25.87 -10.20 10.25
N ALA A 167 -24.62 -10.42 10.59
CA ALA A 167 -23.53 -10.57 9.63
C ALA A 167 -23.70 -11.82 8.75
N ILE A 168 -24.19 -12.94 9.29
CA ILE A 168 -24.45 -14.16 8.53
C ILE A 168 -25.66 -13.95 7.61
N THR A 169 -26.74 -13.37 8.12
CA THR A 169 -27.95 -13.09 7.34
C THR A 169 -27.68 -12.20 6.14
N ASP A 170 -26.84 -11.16 6.33
CA ASP A 170 -26.49 -10.20 5.29
C ASP A 170 -25.20 -10.59 4.51
N GLN A 171 -24.73 -11.81 4.65
CA GLN A 171 -23.56 -12.38 3.94
C GLN A 171 -22.29 -11.57 4.10
N LYS A 172 -22.12 -10.83 5.21
CA LYS A 172 -20.94 -9.98 5.48
C LYS A 172 -19.63 -10.75 5.56
N PHE A 173 -19.66 -12.04 5.88
CA PHE A 173 -18.46 -12.90 5.92
C PHE A 173 -18.10 -13.54 4.58
N SER A 174 -18.81 -13.18 3.50
CA SER A 174 -18.48 -13.66 2.16
C SER A 174 -17.05 -13.26 1.79
N LEU A 175 -16.27 -14.20 1.27
CA LEU A 175 -14.95 -13.93 0.69
C LEU A 175 -15.05 -13.55 -0.80
N GLY A 176 -16.25 -13.23 -1.28
CA GLY A 176 -16.54 -12.99 -2.67
C GLY A 176 -16.90 -14.27 -3.45
N SER A 177 -17.29 -14.11 -4.70
CA SER A 177 -17.58 -15.22 -5.58
C SER A 177 -16.35 -16.08 -5.84
N PHE A 178 -16.50 -17.41 -5.81
CA PHE A 178 -15.48 -18.37 -6.26
C PHE A 178 -15.52 -18.65 -7.77
N GLY A 179 -16.34 -17.91 -8.51
CA GLY A 179 -16.44 -18.00 -9.96
C GLY A 179 -15.15 -17.59 -10.67
N SER A 180 -15.05 -17.92 -11.95
CA SER A 180 -13.88 -17.60 -12.80
C SER A 180 -13.95 -16.22 -13.47
N SER A 181 -14.90 -15.36 -13.09
CA SER A 181 -15.00 -14.00 -13.62
C SER A 181 -13.75 -13.20 -13.29
N LEU A 182 -13.20 -12.52 -14.30
CA LEU A 182 -12.08 -11.60 -14.17
C LEU A 182 -12.51 -10.13 -14.24
N THR A 183 -13.81 -9.88 -14.38
CA THR A 183 -14.41 -8.54 -14.49
C THR A 183 -14.79 -7.98 -13.12
N GLU A 184 -15.03 -8.87 -12.16
CA GLU A 184 -15.46 -8.55 -10.80
C GLU A 184 -14.35 -8.88 -9.78
N SER A 185 -14.48 -8.33 -8.56
CA SER A 185 -13.58 -8.67 -7.45
C SER A 185 -13.94 -10.03 -6.86
N THR A 186 -13.65 -11.10 -7.60
CA THR A 186 -13.84 -12.47 -7.10
C THR A 186 -12.75 -12.82 -6.07
N PHE A 187 -12.95 -13.93 -5.33
CA PHE A 187 -11.90 -14.50 -4.46
C PHE A 187 -10.56 -14.65 -5.19
N TRP A 188 -10.58 -15.19 -6.41
CA TRP A 188 -9.38 -15.45 -7.19
C TRP A 188 -8.70 -14.16 -7.68
N VAL A 189 -9.48 -13.18 -8.12
CA VAL A 189 -8.96 -11.87 -8.54
C VAL A 189 -8.25 -11.19 -7.38
N CYS A 190 -8.87 -11.16 -6.19
CA CYS A 190 -8.29 -10.55 -5.01
C CYS A 190 -7.03 -11.32 -4.52
N LEU A 191 -7.06 -12.66 -4.54
CA LEU A 191 -5.92 -13.49 -4.14
C LEU A 191 -4.72 -13.31 -5.07
N ILE A 192 -4.95 -13.40 -6.38
CA ILE A 192 -3.89 -13.26 -7.40
C ILE A 192 -3.31 -11.85 -7.34
N TYR A 193 -4.16 -10.82 -7.29
CA TYR A 193 -3.71 -9.45 -7.07
C TYR A 193 -2.81 -9.36 -5.84
N GLY A 194 -3.30 -9.86 -4.70
CA GLY A 194 -2.57 -9.84 -3.45
C GLY A 194 -1.21 -10.53 -3.53
N ILE A 195 -1.10 -11.66 -4.22
CA ILE A 195 0.17 -12.36 -4.43
C ILE A 195 1.14 -11.46 -5.23
N PHE A 196 0.71 -10.90 -6.37
CA PHE A 196 1.59 -10.11 -7.23
C PHE A 196 2.03 -8.81 -6.58
N ILE A 197 1.12 -8.06 -5.94
CA ILE A 197 1.47 -6.80 -5.28
C ILE A 197 2.37 -7.04 -4.06
N ASN A 198 2.14 -8.11 -3.30
CA ASN A 198 3.00 -8.44 -2.18
C ASN A 198 4.36 -9.00 -2.61
N LEU A 199 4.43 -9.77 -3.70
CA LEU A 199 5.72 -10.14 -4.31
C LEU A 199 6.49 -8.89 -4.77
N GLN A 200 5.81 -7.89 -5.32
CA GLN A 200 6.42 -6.62 -5.70
C GLN A 200 6.91 -5.86 -4.46
N ASN A 201 6.08 -5.74 -3.42
CA ASN A 201 6.45 -5.06 -2.17
C ASN A 201 7.67 -5.71 -1.51
N TYR A 202 7.63 -7.02 -1.30
CA TYR A 202 8.75 -7.75 -0.70
C TYR A 202 9.97 -7.86 -1.62
N GLY A 203 9.77 -7.87 -2.95
CA GLY A 203 10.82 -8.11 -3.94
C GLY A 203 11.60 -6.87 -4.35
N ILE A 204 10.94 -5.72 -4.50
CA ILE A 204 11.56 -4.54 -5.11
C ILE A 204 11.15 -3.20 -4.50
N ASP A 205 10.32 -3.17 -3.47
CA ASP A 205 10.08 -1.92 -2.74
C ASP A 205 11.31 -1.55 -1.90
N GLN A 206 11.81 -0.33 -2.10
CA GLN A 206 13.01 0.19 -1.45
C GLN A 206 12.93 0.12 0.09
N ASN A 207 11.75 0.33 0.68
CA ASN A 207 11.57 0.28 2.13
C ASN A 207 11.78 -1.13 2.69
N TYR A 208 11.28 -2.16 1.98
CA TYR A 208 11.48 -3.56 2.37
C TYR A 208 12.92 -4.01 2.19
N VAL A 209 13.54 -3.65 1.05
CA VAL A 209 14.93 -4.00 0.75
C VAL A 209 15.89 -3.39 1.77
N GLN A 210 15.73 -2.12 2.14
CA GLN A 210 16.56 -1.50 3.19
C GLN A 210 16.47 -2.24 4.53
N ARG A 211 15.31 -2.79 4.88
CA ARG A 211 15.13 -3.58 6.11
C ARG A 211 15.88 -4.90 6.08
N TYR A 212 15.94 -5.57 4.91
CA TYR A 212 16.75 -6.79 4.78
C TYR A 212 18.24 -6.49 5.01
N LEU A 213 18.73 -5.36 4.53
CA LEU A 213 20.12 -4.95 4.68
C LEU A 213 20.48 -4.52 6.11
N THR A 214 19.55 -3.92 6.85
CA THR A 214 19.76 -3.49 8.23
C THR A 214 19.67 -4.61 9.27
N ALA A 215 19.18 -5.79 8.89
CA ALA A 215 19.09 -6.93 9.79
C ALA A 215 20.49 -7.49 10.11
N LYS A 216 20.70 -7.90 11.38
CA LYS A 216 22.02 -8.39 11.86
C LYS A 216 22.46 -9.70 11.19
N SER A 217 21.51 -10.54 10.74
CA SER A 217 21.81 -11.81 10.07
C SER A 217 20.71 -12.18 9.08
N ASP A 218 21.03 -13.07 8.13
CA ASP A 218 20.07 -13.62 7.16
C ASP A 218 18.90 -14.33 7.84
N LYS A 219 19.19 -15.09 8.90
CA LYS A 219 18.16 -15.78 9.70
C LYS A 219 17.16 -14.78 10.29
N GLN A 220 17.64 -13.64 10.77
CA GLN A 220 16.79 -12.60 11.33
C GLN A 220 15.97 -11.89 10.25
N ALA A 221 16.57 -11.56 9.09
CA ALA A 221 15.86 -10.93 7.98
C ALA A 221 14.73 -11.83 7.46
N LYS A 222 15.01 -13.12 7.26
CA LYS A 222 14.02 -14.12 6.85
C LYS A 222 12.90 -14.30 7.88
N PHE A 223 13.25 -14.42 9.16
CA PHE A 223 12.26 -14.53 10.24
C PHE A 223 11.35 -13.32 10.30
N SER A 224 11.91 -12.09 10.18
CA SER A 224 11.13 -10.86 10.20
C SER A 224 10.13 -10.79 9.05
N ALA A 225 10.54 -11.16 7.84
CA ALA A 225 9.64 -11.18 6.69
C ALA A 225 8.48 -12.17 6.88
N LEU A 226 8.78 -13.40 7.33
CA LEU A 226 7.77 -14.44 7.58
C LEU A 226 6.85 -14.06 8.72
N PHE A 227 7.39 -13.65 9.87
CA PHE A 227 6.60 -13.31 11.05
C PHE A 227 5.63 -12.16 10.77
N GLY A 228 6.11 -11.09 10.09
CA GLY A 228 5.24 -9.98 9.67
C GLY A 228 4.12 -10.43 8.75
N GLY A 229 4.42 -11.30 7.78
CA GLY A 229 3.43 -11.84 6.85
C GLY A 229 2.34 -12.68 7.55
N TYR A 230 2.72 -13.55 8.48
CA TYR A 230 1.75 -14.36 9.23
C TYR A 230 0.95 -13.54 10.25
N LEU A 231 1.58 -12.56 10.92
CA LEU A 231 0.91 -11.69 11.88
C LEU A 231 -0.15 -10.81 11.23
N PHE A 232 0.02 -10.50 9.94
CA PHE A 232 -0.93 -9.66 9.22
C PHE A 232 -2.34 -10.26 9.15
N ILE A 233 -2.47 -11.59 9.04
CA ILE A 233 -3.79 -12.26 8.95
C ILE A 233 -4.66 -11.99 10.18
N PRO A 234 -4.26 -12.35 11.42
CA PRO A 234 -5.11 -12.13 12.58
C PRO A 234 -5.36 -10.64 12.84
N VAL A 235 -4.40 -9.76 12.57
CA VAL A 235 -4.56 -8.32 12.74
C VAL A 235 -5.58 -7.77 11.75
N SER A 236 -5.49 -8.12 10.47
CA SER A 236 -6.50 -7.68 9.48
C SER A 236 -7.89 -8.28 9.75
N ALA A 237 -7.97 -9.54 10.23
CA ALA A 237 -9.25 -10.13 10.64
C ALA A 237 -9.95 -9.32 11.74
N VAL A 238 -9.20 -8.79 12.71
CA VAL A 238 -9.76 -7.87 13.74
C VAL A 238 -10.34 -6.62 13.09
N PHE A 239 -9.66 -6.01 12.12
CA PHE A 239 -10.17 -4.80 11.45
C PHE A 239 -11.40 -5.08 10.60
N PHE A 240 -11.43 -6.20 9.87
CA PHE A 240 -12.63 -6.61 9.13
C PHE A 240 -13.79 -6.93 10.07
N MET A 241 -13.51 -7.55 11.21
CA MET A 241 -14.54 -7.83 12.22
C MET A 241 -15.10 -6.55 12.84
N ILE A 242 -14.26 -5.51 13.05
CA ILE A 242 -14.73 -4.18 13.50
C ILE A 242 -15.71 -3.60 12.46
N GLY A 243 -15.39 -3.64 11.17
CA GLY A 243 -16.28 -3.14 10.11
C GLY A 243 -17.60 -3.88 10.06
N THR A 244 -17.58 -5.21 10.19
CA THR A 244 -18.77 -6.05 10.28
C THR A 244 -19.60 -5.72 11.53
N ALA A 245 -18.96 -5.52 12.68
CA ALA A 245 -19.62 -5.14 13.92
C ALA A 245 -20.22 -3.72 13.85
N LEU A 246 -19.54 -2.78 13.19
CA LEU A 246 -20.07 -1.44 12.90
C LEU A 246 -21.32 -1.50 12.04
N TYR A 247 -21.32 -2.36 11.01
CA TYR A 247 -22.48 -2.58 10.17
C TYR A 247 -23.67 -3.09 11.00
N ALA A 248 -23.47 -4.12 11.81
CA ALA A 248 -24.52 -4.66 12.68
C ALA A 248 -25.02 -3.61 13.68
N TYR A 249 -24.09 -2.82 14.27
CA TYR A 249 -24.41 -1.80 15.24
C TYR A 249 -25.27 -0.68 14.65
N TYR A 250 -24.86 -0.08 13.53
CA TYR A 250 -25.62 0.99 12.90
C TYR A 250 -26.87 0.51 12.14
N LYS A 251 -26.95 -0.77 11.78
CA LYS A 251 -28.20 -1.38 11.31
C LYS A 251 -29.23 -1.50 12.44
N THR A 252 -28.77 -1.76 13.67
CA THR A 252 -29.61 -1.87 14.86
C THR A 252 -29.98 -0.48 15.41
N PHE A 253 -29.07 0.49 15.31
CA PHE A 253 -29.23 1.86 15.82
C PHE A 253 -28.97 2.90 14.70
N PRO A 254 -29.85 2.97 13.68
CA PRO A 254 -29.60 3.87 12.54
C PRO A 254 -29.61 5.34 12.93
N GLU A 255 -30.32 5.72 14.00
CA GLU A 255 -30.36 7.09 14.51
C GLU A 255 -29.04 7.59 15.09
N LEU A 256 -28.12 6.70 15.42
CA LEU A 256 -26.79 7.05 15.95
C LEU A 256 -25.78 7.40 14.86
N LEU A 257 -26.10 7.16 13.57
CA LEU A 257 -25.24 7.52 12.46
C LEU A 257 -25.86 8.68 11.65
N PRO A 258 -25.28 9.89 11.69
CA PRO A 258 -25.82 11.02 10.92
C PRO A 258 -25.83 10.75 9.42
N ALA A 259 -26.80 11.33 8.74
CA ALA A 259 -26.83 11.33 7.27
C ALA A 259 -25.55 11.96 6.71
N GLY A 260 -24.90 11.27 5.75
CA GLY A 260 -23.66 11.70 5.12
C GLY A 260 -22.38 11.16 5.75
N VAL A 261 -22.46 10.39 6.84
CA VAL A 261 -21.31 9.62 7.35
C VAL A 261 -21.32 8.22 6.75
N GLU A 262 -20.48 8.01 5.75
CA GLU A 262 -20.44 6.78 4.96
C GLU A 262 -19.03 6.23 4.81
N GLY A 263 -18.90 4.99 4.44
CA GLY A 263 -17.65 4.37 4.03
C GLY A 263 -16.53 4.45 5.07
N ASP A 264 -15.42 5.02 4.66
CA ASP A 264 -14.21 5.12 5.49
C ASP A 264 -14.38 6.07 6.70
N ALA A 265 -15.41 6.92 6.73
CA ALA A 265 -15.68 7.86 7.82
C ALA A 265 -16.43 7.22 9.00
N VAL A 266 -17.06 6.05 8.82
CA VAL A 266 -17.91 5.43 9.84
C VAL A 266 -17.10 5.00 11.08
N PHE A 267 -15.95 4.37 10.90
CA PHE A 267 -15.12 3.95 12.03
C PHE A 267 -14.50 5.13 12.79
N PRO A 268 -13.93 6.16 12.15
CA PRO A 268 -13.56 7.41 12.80
C PRO A 268 -14.70 8.05 13.60
N TYR A 269 -15.90 8.11 13.03
CA TYR A 269 -17.07 8.63 13.70
C TYR A 269 -17.41 7.83 14.98
N PHE A 270 -17.40 6.50 14.90
CA PHE A 270 -17.60 5.63 16.07
C PHE A 270 -16.56 5.87 17.16
N ILE A 271 -15.27 6.00 16.80
CA ILE A 271 -14.19 6.25 17.77
C ILE A 271 -14.46 7.55 18.54
N VAL A 272 -14.93 8.59 17.86
CA VAL A 272 -15.17 9.91 18.47
C VAL A 272 -16.40 9.93 19.37
N HIS A 273 -17.50 9.32 18.95
CA HIS A 273 -18.81 9.49 19.60
C HIS A 273 -19.23 8.35 20.51
N ALA A 274 -18.65 7.16 20.35
CA ALA A 274 -19.09 5.98 21.09
C ALA A 274 -18.12 5.51 22.19
N LEU A 275 -16.87 5.99 22.17
CA LEU A 275 -15.83 5.63 23.15
C LEU A 275 -15.68 6.68 24.26
N PRO A 276 -15.19 6.29 25.44
CA PRO A 276 -14.83 7.25 26.48
C PRO A 276 -13.73 8.23 26.00
N THR A 277 -13.81 9.50 26.42
CA THR A 277 -12.94 10.59 25.96
C THR A 277 -11.44 10.29 26.04
N GLY A 278 -10.97 9.68 27.12
CA GLY A 278 -9.55 9.32 27.26
C GLY A 278 -9.09 8.28 26.24
N LEU A 279 -9.91 7.30 25.94
CA LEU A 279 -9.61 6.27 24.95
C LEU A 279 -9.69 6.85 23.53
N THR A 280 -10.69 7.68 23.24
CA THR A 280 -10.81 8.41 21.98
C THR A 280 -9.55 9.22 21.68
N GLY A 281 -9.10 10.05 22.63
CA GLY A 281 -7.89 10.87 22.46
C GLY A 281 -6.63 10.02 22.23
N LEU A 282 -6.47 8.93 23.00
CA LEU A 282 -5.34 8.01 22.85
C LEU A 282 -5.32 7.35 21.46
N LEU A 283 -6.47 6.89 20.97
CA LEU A 283 -6.57 6.24 19.67
C LEU A 283 -6.32 7.22 18.53
N ILE A 284 -6.93 8.39 18.54
CA ILE A 284 -6.73 9.41 17.51
C ILE A 284 -5.27 9.85 17.48
N ALA A 285 -4.65 10.14 18.62
CA ALA A 285 -3.23 10.47 18.69
C ALA A 285 -2.34 9.37 18.11
N SER A 286 -2.67 8.10 18.40
CA SER A 286 -1.90 6.95 17.91
C SER A 286 -2.08 6.72 16.40
N ILE A 287 -3.31 6.89 15.87
CA ILE A 287 -3.59 6.83 14.42
C ILE A 287 -2.80 7.92 13.70
N PHE A 288 -2.85 9.15 14.22
CA PHE A 288 -2.09 10.27 13.65
C PHE A 288 -0.59 10.01 13.66
N ALA A 289 -0.05 9.63 14.78
CA ALA A 289 1.38 9.38 14.93
C ALA A 289 1.87 8.26 13.99
N ALA A 290 1.09 7.17 13.85
CA ALA A 290 1.40 6.07 12.92
C ALA A 290 1.34 6.53 11.45
N GLY A 291 0.30 7.29 11.09
CA GLY A 291 0.16 7.82 9.74
C GLY A 291 1.24 8.85 9.40
N MET A 292 1.52 9.78 10.31
CA MET A 292 2.60 10.77 10.16
C MET A 292 3.95 10.09 9.94
N SER A 293 4.27 9.05 10.72
CA SER A 293 5.51 8.28 10.57
C SER A 293 5.60 7.61 9.20
N THR A 294 4.49 7.02 8.73
CA THR A 294 4.46 6.35 7.42
C THR A 294 4.63 7.34 6.28
N VAL A 295 3.96 8.49 6.32
CA VAL A 295 4.08 9.56 5.31
C VAL A 295 5.50 10.15 5.33
N ALA A 296 6.06 10.44 6.50
CA ALA A 296 7.43 10.95 6.63
C ALA A 296 8.46 9.96 6.06
N THR A 297 8.27 8.65 6.29
CA THR A 297 9.14 7.60 5.71
C THR A 297 9.00 7.58 4.18
N SER A 298 7.79 7.69 3.64
CA SER A 298 7.54 7.75 2.20
C SER A 298 8.18 8.99 1.55
N ILE A 299 8.07 10.16 2.18
CA ILE A 299 8.73 11.39 1.74
C ILE A 299 10.25 11.22 1.72
N THR A 300 10.84 10.75 2.83
CA THR A 300 12.29 10.64 2.97
C THR A 300 12.88 9.60 2.03
N SER A 301 12.23 8.45 1.85
CA SER A 301 12.69 7.42 0.92
C SER A 301 12.57 7.89 -0.54
N SER A 302 11.50 8.59 -0.88
CA SER A 302 11.35 9.21 -2.20
C SER A 302 12.42 10.26 -2.48
N ALA A 303 12.70 11.13 -1.51
CA ALA A 303 13.78 12.13 -1.63
C ALA A 303 15.16 11.48 -1.77
N THR A 304 15.40 10.36 -1.08
CA THR A 304 16.64 9.59 -1.23
C THR A 304 16.77 9.04 -2.65
N ILE A 305 15.71 8.48 -3.21
CA ILE A 305 15.71 8.00 -4.61
C ILE A 305 15.90 9.17 -5.59
N ILE A 306 15.27 10.32 -5.37
CA ILE A 306 15.50 11.50 -6.21
C ILE A 306 16.97 11.95 -6.14
N LEU A 307 17.56 11.96 -4.95
CA LEU A 307 18.96 12.31 -4.80
C LEU A 307 19.87 11.31 -5.50
N THR A 308 19.70 10.00 -5.25
CA THR A 308 20.65 8.96 -5.71
C THR A 308 20.47 8.60 -7.17
N ASP A 309 19.21 8.54 -7.65
CA ASP A 309 18.89 7.99 -8.96
C ASP A 309 18.74 9.07 -10.05
N TYR A 310 18.47 10.33 -9.64
CA TYR A 310 18.31 11.46 -10.58
C TYR A 310 19.33 12.56 -10.35
N TYR A 311 19.41 13.17 -9.17
CA TYR A 311 20.26 14.35 -8.93
C TYR A 311 21.75 14.01 -9.05
N ALA A 312 22.25 13.06 -8.28
CA ALA A 312 23.66 12.68 -8.26
C ALA A 312 24.11 12.02 -9.57
N ARG A 313 23.16 11.60 -10.41
CA ARG A 313 23.48 10.91 -11.66
C ARG A 313 23.43 11.80 -12.89
N TYR A 314 22.41 12.64 -13.01
CA TYR A 314 22.15 13.41 -14.21
C TYR A 314 22.43 14.90 -14.04
N ILE A 315 22.33 15.45 -12.81
CA ILE A 315 22.47 16.87 -12.55
C ILE A 315 23.88 17.19 -12.01
N ASN A 316 24.31 16.50 -10.95
CA ASN A 316 25.61 16.71 -10.35
C ASN A 316 26.23 15.37 -9.91
N LYS A 317 27.17 14.86 -10.68
CA LYS A 317 27.79 13.53 -10.46
C LYS A 317 28.61 13.40 -9.18
N LYS A 318 29.04 14.51 -8.58
CA LYS A 318 29.82 14.53 -7.33
C LYS A 318 29.30 15.67 -6.43
N PRO A 319 28.06 15.54 -5.90
CA PRO A 319 27.53 16.59 -5.05
C PRO A 319 28.32 16.67 -3.74
N THR A 320 28.56 17.89 -3.28
CA THR A 320 29.06 18.11 -1.93
C THR A 320 27.97 17.71 -0.91
N GLU A 321 28.37 17.47 0.34
CA GLU A 321 27.43 17.15 1.42
C GLU A 321 26.31 18.22 1.53
N LYS A 322 26.68 19.50 1.48
CA LYS A 322 25.73 20.63 1.52
C LYS A 322 24.74 20.61 0.34
N GLN A 323 25.19 20.27 -0.86
CA GLN A 323 24.32 20.14 -2.04
C GLN A 323 23.40 18.93 -1.93
N SER A 324 23.90 17.81 -1.41
CA SER A 324 23.09 16.60 -1.17
C SER A 324 21.97 16.86 -0.16
N VAL A 325 22.29 17.51 0.96
CA VAL A 325 21.29 17.88 1.98
C VAL A 325 20.26 18.85 1.42
N ARG A 326 20.70 19.87 0.64
CA ARG A 326 19.76 20.80 -0.01
C ARG A 326 18.85 20.07 -1.01
N ALA A 327 19.37 19.16 -1.81
CA ALA A 327 18.58 18.36 -2.75
C ALA A 327 17.55 17.49 -2.02
N LEU A 328 17.93 16.88 -0.89
CA LEU A 328 16.98 16.13 -0.04
C LEU A 328 15.84 17.01 0.48
N TYR A 329 16.14 18.19 1.01
CA TYR A 329 15.11 19.10 1.53
C TYR A 329 14.17 19.60 0.44
N VAL A 330 14.69 20.00 -0.71
CA VAL A 330 13.86 20.40 -1.86
C VAL A 330 12.97 19.24 -2.31
N SER A 331 13.51 18.04 -2.41
CA SER A 331 12.76 16.85 -2.79
C SER A 331 11.67 16.50 -1.77
N ASN A 332 11.96 16.63 -0.45
CA ASN A 332 10.97 16.41 0.60
C ASN A 332 9.77 17.36 0.44
N VAL A 333 10.03 18.65 0.21
CA VAL A 333 8.97 19.65 0.03
C VAL A 333 8.17 19.37 -1.24
N LEU A 334 8.83 19.10 -2.36
CA LEU A 334 8.15 18.84 -3.64
C LEU A 334 7.25 17.59 -3.56
N ILE A 335 7.78 16.48 -3.03
CA ILE A 335 7.00 15.24 -2.87
C ILE A 335 5.86 15.45 -1.88
N GLY A 336 6.07 16.19 -0.79
CA GLY A 336 5.01 16.51 0.17
C GLY A 336 3.88 17.34 -0.46
N ILE A 337 4.22 18.34 -1.27
CA ILE A 337 3.22 19.15 -2.00
C ILE A 337 2.44 18.27 -2.98
N ILE A 338 3.10 17.43 -3.77
CA ILE A 338 2.42 16.50 -4.67
C ILE A 338 1.48 15.58 -3.88
N GLY A 339 1.92 15.09 -2.71
CA GLY A 339 1.10 14.28 -1.82
C GLY A 339 -0.19 14.98 -1.37
N ILE A 340 -0.16 16.31 -1.13
CA ILE A 340 -1.37 17.09 -0.81
C ILE A 340 -2.37 17.05 -1.97
N PHE A 341 -1.93 17.31 -3.20
CA PHE A 341 -2.82 17.28 -4.36
C PHE A 341 -3.45 15.91 -4.57
N VAL A 342 -2.67 14.84 -4.38
CA VAL A 342 -3.21 13.48 -4.47
C VAL A 342 -4.18 13.19 -3.33
N ALA A 343 -3.91 13.64 -2.10
CA ALA A 343 -4.85 13.50 -0.99
C ALA A 343 -6.19 14.23 -1.24
N LEU A 344 -6.14 15.40 -1.87
CA LEU A 344 -7.35 16.13 -2.27
C LEU A 344 -8.14 15.39 -3.35
N ALA A 345 -7.47 14.65 -4.24
CA ALA A 345 -8.15 13.83 -5.23
C ALA A 345 -8.90 12.64 -4.59
N PHE A 346 -8.44 12.13 -3.43
CA PHE A 346 -9.14 11.08 -2.68
C PHE A 346 -10.46 11.52 -2.04
N LEU A 347 -10.76 12.82 -1.99
CA LEU A 347 -12.05 13.33 -1.48
C LEU A 347 -13.26 12.85 -2.29
N ASN A 348 -13.06 12.48 -3.55
CA ASN A 348 -14.12 12.09 -4.48
C ASN A 348 -14.17 10.56 -4.71
N VAL A 349 -13.49 9.75 -3.89
CA VAL A 349 -13.53 8.29 -4.02
C VAL A 349 -14.44 7.67 -2.97
N GLU A 350 -15.14 6.62 -3.34
CA GLU A 350 -16.04 5.88 -2.43
C GLU A 350 -15.27 5.05 -1.39
N SER A 351 -14.13 4.47 -1.79
CA SER A 351 -13.27 3.64 -0.94
C SER A 351 -11.81 4.02 -1.15
N ALA A 352 -11.17 4.51 -0.11
CA ALA A 352 -9.72 4.82 -0.14
C ALA A 352 -8.88 3.57 -0.37
N LEU A 353 -9.34 2.41 0.12
CA LEU A 353 -8.65 1.14 -0.09
C LEU A 353 -8.64 0.74 -1.56
N ASP A 354 -9.80 0.76 -2.21
CA ASP A 354 -9.92 0.36 -3.62
C ASP A 354 -9.16 1.32 -4.55
N ALA A 355 -9.26 2.63 -4.28
CA ALA A 355 -8.49 3.63 -5.01
C ALA A 355 -6.97 3.44 -4.83
N TRP A 356 -6.51 3.16 -3.61
CA TRP A 356 -5.12 2.85 -3.33
C TRP A 356 -4.67 1.58 -4.07
N TRP A 357 -5.46 0.52 -4.05
CA TRP A 357 -5.14 -0.72 -4.75
C TRP A 357 -5.06 -0.55 -6.27
N ALA A 358 -6.00 0.19 -6.84
CA ALA A 358 -6.01 0.50 -8.27
C ALA A 358 -4.75 1.29 -8.69
N LEU A 359 -4.44 2.40 -7.99
CA LEU A 359 -3.25 3.21 -8.27
C LEU A 359 -1.96 2.43 -8.06
N SER A 360 -1.89 1.64 -6.99
CA SER A 360 -0.73 0.78 -6.71
C SER A 360 -0.55 -0.27 -7.81
N SER A 361 -1.64 -0.86 -8.31
CA SER A 361 -1.62 -1.82 -9.42
C SER A 361 -1.09 -1.20 -10.71
N ILE A 362 -1.51 0.01 -11.04
CA ILE A 362 -1.06 0.76 -12.23
C ILE A 362 0.43 1.09 -12.13
N PHE A 363 0.84 1.73 -11.05
CA PHE A 363 2.21 2.24 -10.91
C PHE A 363 3.23 1.14 -10.67
N SER A 364 2.84 0.04 -10.04
CA SER A 364 3.73 -1.10 -9.78
C SER A 364 3.71 -2.16 -10.87
N GLY A 365 2.72 -2.11 -11.78
CA GLY A 365 2.41 -3.19 -12.72
C GLY A 365 3.55 -3.63 -13.64
N GLY A 366 4.55 -2.78 -13.83
CA GLY A 366 5.70 -3.10 -14.68
C GLY A 366 6.97 -3.50 -13.93
N MET A 367 7.15 -3.07 -12.70
CA MET A 367 8.43 -3.25 -11.98
C MET A 367 8.75 -4.72 -11.71
N LEU A 368 7.78 -5.48 -11.22
CA LEU A 368 7.98 -6.88 -10.86
C LEU A 368 8.34 -7.72 -12.09
N GLY A 369 7.69 -7.50 -13.23
CA GLY A 369 7.96 -8.22 -14.47
C GLY A 369 9.40 -8.00 -14.96
N LEU A 370 9.88 -6.77 -14.95
CA LEU A 370 11.24 -6.43 -15.33
C LEU A 370 12.26 -7.03 -14.37
N PHE A 371 11.98 -6.98 -13.07
CA PHE A 371 12.83 -7.57 -12.06
C PHE A 371 12.94 -9.09 -12.21
N LEU A 372 11.80 -9.78 -12.38
CA LEU A 372 11.78 -11.22 -12.59
C LEU A 372 12.50 -11.63 -13.88
N LEU A 373 12.36 -10.84 -14.95
CA LEU A 373 13.10 -11.07 -16.19
C LEU A 373 14.62 -11.02 -15.95
N GLY A 374 15.11 -10.02 -15.22
CA GLY A 374 16.51 -9.89 -14.87
C GLY A 374 17.02 -10.97 -13.91
N TYR A 375 16.20 -11.35 -12.95
CA TYR A 375 16.55 -12.32 -11.93
C TYR A 375 16.57 -13.77 -12.47
N ILE A 376 15.53 -14.16 -13.22
CA ILE A 376 15.37 -15.53 -13.71
C ILE A 376 16.17 -15.75 -15.00
N SER A 377 16.14 -14.80 -15.92
CA SER A 377 16.75 -14.94 -17.25
C SER A 377 18.12 -14.27 -17.35
N LYS A 378 19.18 -14.98 -16.94
CA LYS A 378 20.56 -14.48 -17.03
C LYS A 378 21.02 -14.12 -18.45
N LYS A 379 20.33 -14.60 -19.49
CA LYS A 379 20.65 -14.37 -20.91
C LYS A 379 19.87 -13.23 -21.55
N ALA A 380 18.88 -12.65 -20.83
CA ALA A 380 18.11 -11.52 -21.35
C ALA A 380 19.00 -10.30 -21.59
N ARG A 381 18.88 -9.71 -22.77
CA ARG A 381 19.63 -8.52 -23.21
C ARG A 381 18.84 -7.25 -22.90
N ASN A 382 19.48 -6.13 -23.01
CA ASN A 382 18.83 -4.81 -22.85
C ASN A 382 17.62 -4.65 -23.80
N VAL A 383 17.76 -5.03 -25.07
CA VAL A 383 16.68 -4.93 -26.06
C VAL A 383 15.46 -5.79 -25.67
N ASP A 384 15.70 -6.99 -25.14
CA ASP A 384 14.63 -7.90 -24.72
C ASP A 384 13.83 -7.29 -23.53
N ALA A 385 14.52 -6.62 -22.61
CA ALA A 385 13.91 -5.91 -21.48
C ALA A 385 13.12 -4.68 -21.95
N VAL A 386 13.65 -3.89 -22.88
CA VAL A 386 12.96 -2.72 -23.46
C VAL A 386 11.67 -3.14 -24.14
N LEU A 387 11.71 -4.17 -24.99
CA LEU A 387 10.52 -4.70 -25.67
C LEU A 387 9.47 -5.21 -24.65
N GLY A 388 9.92 -5.95 -23.63
CA GLY A 388 9.05 -6.39 -22.55
C GLY A 388 8.35 -5.22 -21.87
N VAL A 389 9.09 -4.19 -21.46
CA VAL A 389 8.54 -3.01 -20.77
C VAL A 389 7.59 -2.23 -21.69
N ILE A 390 7.90 -2.03 -22.97
CA ILE A 390 6.99 -1.35 -23.90
C ILE A 390 5.66 -2.12 -24.01
N CYS A 391 5.70 -3.44 -24.23
CA CYS A 391 4.49 -4.26 -24.28
C CYS A 391 3.69 -4.17 -22.99
N GLY A 392 4.36 -4.23 -21.85
CA GLY A 392 3.70 -4.14 -20.55
C GLY A 392 3.09 -2.78 -20.28
N ILE A 393 3.77 -1.68 -20.62
CA ILE A 393 3.22 -0.33 -20.48
C ILE A 393 1.96 -0.18 -21.36
N ILE A 394 1.97 -0.67 -22.60
CA ILE A 394 0.78 -0.64 -23.48
C ILE A 394 -0.41 -1.34 -22.79
N VAL A 395 -0.18 -2.53 -22.21
CA VAL A 395 -1.24 -3.28 -21.53
C VAL A 395 -1.71 -2.57 -20.26
N VAL A 396 -0.80 -2.04 -19.44
CA VAL A 396 -1.13 -1.29 -18.22
C VAL A 396 -1.94 -0.03 -18.56
N VAL A 397 -1.51 0.72 -19.57
CA VAL A 397 -2.21 1.94 -20.04
C VAL A 397 -3.59 1.58 -20.59
N TRP A 398 -3.68 0.54 -21.43
CA TRP A 398 -4.97 0.07 -21.96
C TRP A 398 -5.92 -0.34 -20.81
N MET A 399 -5.49 -1.19 -19.90
CA MET A 399 -6.33 -1.64 -18.80
C MET A 399 -6.76 -0.52 -17.86
N SER A 400 -5.92 0.52 -17.68
CA SER A 400 -6.19 1.61 -16.75
C SER A 400 -7.00 2.73 -17.34
N LEU A 401 -6.75 3.10 -18.59
CA LEU A 401 -7.34 4.27 -19.23
C LEU A 401 -8.55 3.94 -20.11
N SER A 402 -8.59 2.76 -20.73
CA SER A 402 -9.69 2.43 -21.63
C SER A 402 -11.07 2.40 -20.93
N PRO A 403 -11.21 1.91 -19.68
CA PRO A 403 -12.51 1.98 -19.00
C PRO A 403 -12.98 3.41 -18.69
N ILE A 404 -12.05 4.37 -18.66
CA ILE A 404 -12.36 5.78 -18.41
C ILE A 404 -12.73 6.48 -19.72
N PHE A 405 -11.91 6.32 -20.78
CA PHE A 405 -12.09 7.04 -22.02
C PHE A 405 -13.11 6.38 -22.96
N PHE A 406 -13.31 5.07 -22.87
CA PHE A 406 -14.20 4.30 -23.74
C PHE A 406 -15.48 3.85 -23.00
N LYS A 407 -15.88 4.61 -21.97
CA LYS A 407 -17.03 4.27 -21.13
C LYS A 407 -18.35 4.24 -21.92
N ASP A 408 -18.49 5.17 -22.88
CA ASP A 408 -19.70 5.36 -23.65
C ASP A 408 -19.40 5.41 -25.16
N GLY A 409 -20.34 4.90 -26.01
CA GLY A 409 -20.29 5.00 -27.45
C GLY A 409 -19.67 3.79 -28.18
N PHE A 410 -19.36 3.98 -29.47
CA PHE A 410 -18.84 2.92 -30.38
C PHE A 410 -17.51 2.29 -29.87
N MET A 411 -16.75 2.99 -29.08
CA MET A 411 -15.45 2.52 -28.56
C MET A 411 -15.56 1.68 -27.29
N SER A 412 -16.75 1.53 -26.70
CA SER A 412 -16.95 0.77 -25.46
C SER A 412 -16.56 -0.70 -25.57
N GLU A 413 -16.66 -1.31 -26.74
CA GLU A 413 -16.23 -2.69 -27.00
C GLU A 413 -14.70 -2.88 -26.87
N TYR A 414 -13.92 -1.80 -27.00
CA TYR A 414 -12.46 -1.82 -26.85
C TYR A 414 -12.00 -1.49 -25.44
N ALA A 415 -12.92 -1.18 -24.52
CA ALA A 415 -12.62 -0.99 -23.11
C ALA A 415 -12.15 -2.31 -22.47
N SER A 416 -11.17 -2.22 -21.57
CA SER A 416 -10.74 -3.40 -20.82
C SER A 416 -11.89 -3.93 -19.96
N PRO A 417 -12.29 -5.20 -20.11
CA PRO A 417 -13.33 -5.79 -19.25
C PRO A 417 -12.76 -6.24 -17.89
N PHE A 418 -11.45 -6.22 -17.72
CA PHE A 418 -10.79 -6.79 -16.55
C PHE A 418 -10.85 -5.86 -15.35
N HIS A 419 -10.99 -6.46 -14.16
CA HIS A 419 -10.95 -5.72 -12.89
C HIS A 419 -9.60 -4.99 -12.71
N ALA A 420 -9.64 -3.74 -12.19
CA ALA A 420 -8.46 -2.88 -12.05
C ALA A 420 -7.29 -3.52 -11.27
N ASN A 421 -7.58 -4.38 -10.30
CA ASN A 421 -6.58 -5.11 -9.53
C ASN A 421 -5.71 -6.04 -10.40
N LEU A 422 -6.21 -6.51 -11.54
CA LEU A 422 -5.46 -7.39 -12.44
C LEU A 422 -4.41 -6.65 -13.28
N THR A 423 -4.38 -5.33 -13.28
CA THR A 423 -3.42 -4.53 -14.04
C THR A 423 -1.97 -4.89 -13.69
N ILE A 424 -1.64 -5.05 -12.40
CA ILE A 424 -0.30 -5.49 -11.98
C ILE A 424 0.02 -6.91 -12.44
N VAL A 425 -0.98 -7.79 -12.45
CA VAL A 425 -0.82 -9.19 -12.86
C VAL A 425 -0.48 -9.27 -14.34
N PHE A 426 -1.33 -8.68 -15.20
CA PHE A 426 -1.10 -8.66 -16.63
C PHE A 426 0.15 -7.87 -17.01
N GLY A 427 0.38 -6.70 -16.40
CA GLY A 427 1.59 -5.92 -16.62
C GLY A 427 2.86 -6.73 -16.32
N THR A 428 2.91 -7.40 -15.18
CA THR A 428 4.03 -8.26 -14.78
C THR A 428 4.24 -9.43 -15.74
N ILE A 429 3.17 -10.15 -16.07
CA ILE A 429 3.23 -11.34 -16.94
C ILE A 429 3.66 -10.93 -18.36
N VAL A 430 3.07 -9.87 -18.91
CA VAL A 430 3.39 -9.41 -20.27
C VAL A 430 4.84 -8.94 -20.37
N ILE A 431 5.35 -8.16 -19.42
CA ILE A 431 6.75 -7.73 -19.41
C ILE A 431 7.68 -8.95 -19.38
N PHE A 432 7.42 -9.87 -18.47
CA PHE A 432 8.24 -11.07 -18.34
C PHE A 432 8.20 -11.94 -19.59
N LEU A 433 7.00 -12.27 -20.09
CA LEU A 433 6.83 -13.16 -21.24
C LEU A 433 7.32 -12.51 -22.54
N ALA A 434 6.98 -11.25 -22.81
CA ALA A 434 7.43 -10.57 -24.02
C ALA A 434 8.96 -10.44 -24.06
N GLY A 435 9.60 -10.07 -22.93
CA GLY A 435 11.05 -10.04 -22.82
C GLY A 435 11.70 -11.42 -22.96
N PHE A 436 11.09 -12.45 -22.37
CA PHE A 436 11.59 -13.82 -22.46
C PHE A 436 11.45 -14.42 -23.88
N LEU A 437 10.32 -14.19 -24.54
CA LEU A 437 10.08 -14.63 -25.93
C LEU A 437 10.98 -13.88 -26.92
N SER A 438 11.14 -12.56 -26.75
CA SER A 438 12.07 -11.75 -27.56
C SER A 438 13.48 -12.33 -27.53
N MET A 439 13.97 -12.72 -26.34
CA MET A 439 15.28 -13.36 -26.19
C MET A 439 15.42 -14.66 -27.02
N ARG A 440 14.32 -15.43 -27.15
CA ARG A 440 14.34 -16.66 -27.94
C ARG A 440 14.26 -16.39 -29.45
N LEU A 441 13.38 -15.47 -29.85
CA LEU A 441 13.10 -15.17 -31.27
C LEU A 441 14.25 -14.40 -31.95
N LEU A 442 14.89 -13.45 -31.24
CA LEU A 442 15.98 -12.65 -31.79
C LEU A 442 17.35 -13.35 -31.74
N LYS A 443 17.43 -14.57 -31.21
CA LYS A 443 18.65 -15.41 -31.26
C LYS A 443 18.95 -16.06 -32.59
N THR A 444 18.04 -16.01 -33.57
CA THR A 444 18.13 -16.77 -34.83
C THR A 444 18.89 -16.05 -35.96
N LYS A 445 19.62 -14.96 -35.63
CA LYS A 445 20.53 -14.31 -36.62
C LYS A 445 21.92 -14.15 -36.02
N LYS A 446 22.71 -15.19 -36.01
CA LYS A 446 24.15 -15.20 -36.13
C LYS A 446 24.55 -16.18 -37.19
#